data_03a434988ce23c4f71ee41f3cb4677f5
#
_entry.id   03a434988ce23c4f71ee41f3cb4677f5
#
_cell.length_a   1.000
_cell.length_b   1.000
_cell.length_c   1.000
_cell.angle_alpha   90.00
_cell.angle_beta   90.00
_cell.angle_gamma   90.00
#
_symmetry.space_group_name_H-M   'P 1'
#
loop_
_entity.id
_entity.type
_entity.pdbx_description
1 polymer ?
#
loop_
_entity_poly.entity_id
_entity_poly.type
_entity_poly.pdbx_seq_one_letter_code
_entity_poly.pdbx_strand_id
1 'polypeptide(L)'
;MKKLKKRKLRLIFIIGLLLMLITIYKKSYIHEYEIIQLIDGLSLKLKKNNIYDYNNLKYNFIKKICNKPWVALYTSNIYFVNISLGGLLFLIIQYISKSKWSLGLIKIMESIISFFPFGGMNILILIILNFLGINNIFSLNFLNKKNIISFMKKLIISFIYIYGINFFIKRICEKEKDLKKKRKYSVLFVIFFSLIFPFIGWNWIMFFHLDWISTIFNWYLIGTNLVLGISLISLLSICLNKKQVFLNFKKKHLHNLSNYLFTASFLWCYFLFAQFLLIWYSNIPEETLFYYNKILNLKNLEILLIIINFIIPLLFLIKKKLKKNKKIIIFLCLNILIGNYLNIYNLITSDNVGIMSGLGMEEISSFILIGSLFLLKIKNFLIKK
;
A
#
# COMPACT_ATOMS: atom_id res chain seq x y z
N MET A 1 14.56 23.37 -18.37
CA MET A 1 14.35 21.93 -18.07
C MET A 1 13.48 21.63 -16.83
N LYS A 2 13.64 22.32 -15.66
CA LYS A 2 12.84 22.04 -14.43
C LYS A 2 11.33 22.31 -14.61
N LYS A 3 10.93 23.40 -15.30
CA LYS A 3 9.51 23.73 -15.57
C LYS A 3 8.82 22.73 -16.52
N LEU A 4 9.47 22.31 -17.61
CA LEU A 4 8.93 21.36 -18.60
C LEU A 4 8.62 19.99 -17.99
N LYS A 5 9.49 19.45 -17.10
CA LYS A 5 9.23 18.16 -16.43
C LYS A 5 8.08 18.24 -15.42
N LYS A 6 7.82 19.42 -14.81
CA LYS A 6 6.66 19.64 -13.92
C LYS A 6 5.37 19.67 -14.73
N ARG A 7 5.39 20.27 -15.92
CA ARG A 7 4.24 20.29 -16.86
C ARG A 7 3.88 18.87 -17.32
N LYS A 8 4.87 18.04 -17.69
CA LYS A 8 4.62 16.63 -18.05
C LYS A 8 3.95 15.82 -16.93
N LEU A 9 4.41 15.95 -15.66
CA LEU A 9 3.79 15.25 -14.53
C LEU A 9 2.36 15.74 -14.25
N ARG A 10 2.07 17.02 -14.43
CA ARG A 10 0.71 17.55 -14.34
C ARG A 10 -0.19 17.01 -15.45
N LEU A 11 0.32 16.88 -16.67
CA LEU A 11 -0.41 16.26 -17.78
C LEU A 11 -0.72 14.80 -17.48
N ILE A 12 0.24 14.02 -16.98
CA ILE A 12 0.03 12.62 -16.58
C ILE A 12 -1.05 12.53 -15.48
N PHE A 13 -1.05 13.46 -14.52
CA PHE A 13 -2.09 13.54 -13.50
C PHE A 13 -3.48 13.79 -14.11
N ILE A 14 -3.59 14.75 -15.03
CA ILE A 14 -4.85 15.06 -15.71
C ILE A 14 -5.34 13.85 -16.51
N ILE A 15 -4.45 13.18 -17.24
CA ILE A 15 -4.78 11.95 -17.98
C ILE A 15 -5.28 10.87 -17.01
N GLY A 16 -4.58 10.65 -15.89
CA GLY A 16 -5.00 9.67 -14.88
C GLY A 16 -6.37 9.99 -14.28
N LEU A 17 -6.65 11.28 -14.06
CA LEU A 17 -7.94 11.74 -13.55
C LEU A 17 -9.06 11.54 -14.58
N LEU A 18 -8.83 11.87 -15.84
CA LEU A 18 -9.80 11.64 -16.92
C LEU A 18 -10.10 10.15 -17.10
N LEU A 19 -9.06 9.31 -17.14
CA LEU A 19 -9.23 7.86 -17.22
C LEU A 19 -10.03 7.31 -16.04
N MET A 20 -9.76 7.81 -14.83
CA MET A 20 -10.50 7.37 -13.63
C MET A 20 -11.96 7.79 -13.68
N LEU A 21 -12.27 9.01 -14.13
CA LEU A 21 -13.65 9.47 -14.32
C LEU A 21 -14.38 8.63 -15.37
N ILE A 22 -13.73 8.31 -16.48
CA ILE A 22 -14.28 7.43 -17.52
C ILE A 22 -14.58 6.04 -16.95
N THR A 23 -13.69 5.47 -16.14
CA THR A 23 -13.93 4.14 -15.54
C THR A 23 -15.08 4.15 -14.55
N ILE A 24 -15.21 5.20 -13.72
CA ILE A 24 -16.33 5.38 -12.80
C ILE A 24 -17.65 5.51 -13.60
N TYR A 25 -17.66 6.36 -14.60
CA TYR A 25 -18.83 6.56 -15.46
C TYR A 25 -19.24 5.29 -16.18
N LYS A 26 -18.29 4.60 -16.84
CA LYS A 26 -18.55 3.33 -17.53
C LYS A 26 -19.13 2.27 -16.60
N LYS A 27 -18.65 2.18 -15.36
CA LYS A 27 -19.12 1.18 -14.38
C LYS A 27 -20.47 1.53 -13.75
N SER A 28 -20.85 2.82 -13.70
CA SER A 28 -22.20 3.22 -13.27
C SER A 28 -23.27 2.91 -14.33
N TYR A 29 -22.87 2.74 -15.60
CA TYR A 29 -23.74 2.42 -16.75
C TYR A 29 -23.55 1.00 -17.30
N ILE A 30 -23.09 0.04 -16.49
CA ILE A 30 -23.01 -1.34 -16.96
C ILE A 30 -24.44 -1.83 -17.22
N HIS A 31 -24.74 -2.13 -18.49
CA HIS A 31 -26.01 -2.69 -18.92
C HIS A 31 -26.30 -3.99 -18.18
N GLU A 32 -27.51 -4.14 -17.67
CA GLU A 32 -28.00 -5.38 -17.01
C GLU A 32 -27.71 -6.62 -17.86
N TYR A 33 -27.65 -6.50 -19.17
CA TYR A 33 -27.41 -7.56 -20.12
C TYR A 33 -26.02 -8.24 -19.99
N GLU A 34 -24.93 -7.44 -19.85
CA GLU A 34 -23.58 -8.00 -19.63
C GLU A 34 -23.46 -8.76 -18.30
N ILE A 35 -24.23 -8.30 -17.30
CA ILE A 35 -24.28 -8.94 -15.99
C ILE A 35 -25.08 -10.23 -16.03
N ILE A 36 -26.20 -10.27 -16.78
CA ILE A 36 -27.00 -11.46 -16.98
C ILE A 36 -26.17 -12.55 -17.69
N GLN A 37 -25.44 -12.23 -18.74
CA GLN A 37 -24.56 -13.19 -19.43
C GLN A 37 -23.48 -13.77 -18.51
N LEU A 38 -22.88 -12.94 -17.63
CA LEU A 38 -21.86 -13.38 -16.68
C LEU A 38 -22.46 -14.26 -15.58
N ILE A 39 -23.66 -13.94 -15.10
CA ILE A 39 -24.36 -14.70 -14.07
C ILE A 39 -24.92 -16.01 -14.65
N ASP A 40 -25.46 -16.00 -15.86
CA ASP A 40 -25.96 -17.20 -16.55
C ASP A 40 -24.81 -18.17 -16.83
N GLY A 41 -23.63 -17.69 -17.18
CA GLY A 41 -22.42 -18.52 -17.29
C GLY A 41 -21.97 -19.14 -15.96
N LEU A 42 -22.26 -18.47 -14.83
CA LEU A 42 -21.98 -18.96 -13.47
C LEU A 42 -23.14 -19.78 -12.89
N SER A 43 -24.39 -19.45 -13.22
CA SER A 43 -25.62 -20.12 -12.74
C SER A 43 -25.85 -21.49 -13.36
N LEU A 44 -25.24 -21.79 -14.50
CA LEU A 44 -25.17 -23.15 -15.04
C LEU A 44 -24.50 -24.14 -14.07
N LYS A 45 -23.68 -23.64 -13.13
CA LYS A 45 -23.12 -24.42 -12.00
C LYS A 45 -23.98 -24.42 -10.73
N LEU A 46 -24.93 -23.48 -10.59
CA LEU A 46 -25.73 -23.26 -9.36
C LEU A 46 -27.24 -23.53 -9.52
N LYS A 47 -27.67 -24.12 -10.61
CA LYS A 47 -29.06 -24.26 -11.08
C LYS A 47 -30.04 -25.02 -10.19
N LYS A 48 -29.84 -25.11 -8.85
CA LYS A 48 -30.76 -25.91 -7.99
C LYS A 48 -31.48 -25.16 -6.89
N ASN A 49 -31.23 -23.88 -6.59
CA ASN A 49 -31.86 -23.24 -5.43
C ASN A 49 -32.47 -21.86 -5.77
N ASN A 50 -33.76 -21.73 -5.45
CA ASN A 50 -34.61 -20.55 -5.23
C ASN A 50 -34.29 -19.21 -5.96
N ILE A 51 -35.31 -18.68 -6.66
CA ILE A 51 -35.36 -17.37 -7.36
C ILE A 51 -34.94 -16.20 -6.42
N TYR A 52 -35.22 -16.28 -5.13
CA TYR A 52 -34.83 -15.27 -4.14
C TYR A 52 -33.30 -15.17 -3.97
N ASP A 53 -32.61 -16.30 -3.95
CA ASP A 53 -31.15 -16.34 -3.86
C ASP A 53 -30.48 -15.80 -5.13
N TYR A 54 -31.08 -16.02 -6.31
CA TYR A 54 -30.58 -15.50 -7.58
C TYR A 54 -30.62 -13.96 -7.62
N ASN A 55 -31.72 -13.34 -7.20
CA ASN A 55 -31.84 -11.87 -7.19
C ASN A 55 -30.87 -11.21 -6.19
N ASN A 56 -30.66 -11.81 -5.03
CA ASN A 56 -29.69 -11.35 -4.03
C ASN A 56 -28.25 -11.50 -4.55
N LEU A 57 -27.93 -12.61 -5.19
CA LEU A 57 -26.62 -12.82 -5.83
C LEU A 57 -26.38 -11.79 -6.94
N LYS A 58 -27.36 -11.59 -7.83
CA LYS A 58 -27.30 -10.57 -8.89
C LYS A 58 -27.04 -9.18 -8.34
N TYR A 59 -27.78 -8.75 -7.33
CA TYR A 59 -27.60 -7.45 -6.67
C TYR A 59 -26.20 -7.29 -6.07
N ASN A 60 -25.70 -8.30 -5.36
CA ASN A 60 -24.39 -8.29 -4.76
C ASN A 60 -23.25 -8.24 -5.81
N PHE A 61 -23.41 -8.93 -6.95
CA PHE A 61 -22.47 -8.87 -8.06
C PHE A 61 -22.43 -7.47 -8.70
N ILE A 62 -23.58 -6.88 -9.00
CA ILE A 62 -23.68 -5.53 -9.55
C ILE A 62 -22.98 -4.54 -8.62
N LYS A 63 -23.29 -4.61 -7.32
CA LYS A 63 -22.69 -3.75 -6.30
C LYS A 63 -21.17 -3.88 -6.25
N LYS A 64 -20.62 -5.09 -6.35
CA LYS A 64 -19.18 -5.34 -6.38
C LYS A 64 -18.52 -4.76 -7.64
N ILE A 65 -19.14 -4.90 -8.81
CA ILE A 65 -18.62 -4.38 -10.08
C ILE A 65 -18.59 -2.85 -10.08
N CYS A 66 -19.68 -2.20 -9.69
CA CYS A 66 -19.76 -0.73 -9.60
C CYS A 66 -18.77 -0.15 -8.61
N ASN A 67 -18.39 -0.92 -7.58
CA ASN A 67 -17.45 -0.48 -6.56
C ASN A 67 -15.97 -0.65 -6.95
N LYS A 68 -15.65 -1.44 -7.96
CA LYS A 68 -14.28 -1.74 -8.38
C LYS A 68 -13.38 -0.51 -8.59
N PRO A 69 -13.82 0.58 -9.25
CA PRO A 69 -12.99 1.78 -9.42
C PRO A 69 -12.60 2.44 -8.09
N TRP A 70 -13.52 2.46 -7.12
CA TRP A 70 -13.27 3.02 -5.79
C TRP A 70 -12.29 2.17 -4.99
N VAL A 71 -12.41 0.83 -5.08
CA VAL A 71 -11.47 -0.12 -4.48
C VAL A 71 -10.08 0.05 -5.10
N ALA A 72 -9.97 0.19 -6.42
CA ALA A 72 -8.71 0.44 -7.12
C ALA A 72 -8.04 1.75 -6.67
N LEU A 73 -8.82 2.82 -6.49
CA LEU A 73 -8.33 4.11 -6.00
C LEU A 73 -7.86 4.01 -4.54
N TYR A 74 -8.58 3.28 -3.70
CA TYR A 74 -8.20 3.01 -2.32
C TYR A 74 -6.90 2.21 -2.25
N THR A 75 -6.78 1.12 -3.02
CA THR A 75 -5.59 0.26 -3.10
C THR A 75 -4.35 1.06 -3.51
N SER A 76 -4.46 1.85 -4.58
CA SER A 76 -3.35 2.70 -5.05
C SER A 76 -2.95 3.72 -3.99
N ASN A 77 -3.91 4.31 -3.27
CA ASN A 77 -3.61 5.29 -2.23
C ASN A 77 -2.92 4.65 -1.01
N ILE A 78 -3.40 3.49 -0.54
CA ILE A 78 -2.76 2.70 0.53
C ILE A 78 -1.33 2.34 0.14
N TYR A 79 -1.09 1.91 -1.11
CA TYR A 79 0.25 1.58 -1.59
C TYR A 79 1.23 2.76 -1.46
N PHE A 80 0.88 3.95 -1.93
CA PHE A 80 1.77 5.12 -1.84
C PHE A 80 1.90 5.67 -0.42
N VAL A 81 0.87 5.53 0.41
CA VAL A 81 0.94 5.84 1.85
C VAL A 81 1.91 4.89 2.56
N ASN A 82 1.86 3.60 2.26
CA ASN A 82 2.77 2.60 2.82
C ASN A 82 4.23 2.86 2.42
N ILE A 83 4.49 3.28 1.19
CA ILE A 83 5.83 3.74 0.77
C ILE A 83 6.31 4.92 1.62
N SER A 84 5.44 5.89 1.85
CA SER A 84 5.78 7.09 2.65
C SER A 84 6.04 6.74 4.11
N LEU A 85 5.24 5.82 4.68
CA LEU A 85 5.45 5.28 6.03
C LEU A 85 6.76 4.50 6.13
N GLY A 86 7.06 3.66 5.14
CA GLY A 86 8.32 2.93 5.09
C GLY A 86 9.53 3.86 5.04
N GLY A 87 9.43 4.95 4.28
CA GLY A 87 10.44 6.01 4.27
C GLY A 87 10.62 6.67 5.64
N LEU A 88 9.52 6.94 6.35
CA LEU A 88 9.52 7.51 7.70
C LEU A 88 10.13 6.54 8.73
N LEU A 89 9.69 5.29 8.73
CA LEU A 89 10.23 4.25 9.62
C LEU A 89 11.73 4.07 9.41
N PHE A 90 12.19 4.03 8.16
CA PHE A 90 13.61 3.91 7.87
C PHE A 90 14.41 5.14 8.33
N LEU A 91 13.88 6.36 8.15
CA LEU A 91 14.48 7.60 8.64
C LEU A 91 14.63 7.57 10.17
N ILE A 92 13.60 7.13 10.89
CA ILE A 92 13.57 7.03 12.35
C ILE A 92 14.62 6.02 12.84
N ILE A 93 14.73 4.86 12.19
CA ILE A 93 15.76 3.86 12.50
C ILE A 93 17.16 4.50 12.38
N GLN A 94 17.41 5.32 11.32
CA GLN A 94 18.70 5.98 11.15
C GLN A 94 18.98 7.02 12.24
N TYR A 95 17.99 7.77 12.72
CA TYR A 95 18.18 8.73 13.81
C TYR A 95 18.42 8.05 15.16
N ILE A 96 17.69 6.98 15.48
CA ILE A 96 17.86 6.24 16.74
C ILE A 96 19.24 5.56 16.77
N SER A 97 19.66 4.95 15.67
CA SER A 97 20.96 4.26 15.54
C SER A 97 22.17 5.21 15.39
N LYS A 98 21.96 6.53 15.36
CA LYS A 98 23.00 7.57 15.17
C LYS A 98 23.84 7.33 13.89
N SER A 99 23.27 6.82 12.84
CA SER A 99 23.98 6.42 11.64
C SER A 99 24.54 7.63 10.87
N LYS A 100 25.88 7.72 10.76
CA LYS A 100 26.55 8.81 10.04
C LYS A 100 26.47 8.62 8.50
N TRP A 101 26.39 7.38 8.01
CA TRP A 101 26.39 7.08 6.58
C TRP A 101 25.11 7.55 5.86
N SER A 102 23.98 7.59 6.57
CA SER A 102 22.67 7.91 6.00
C SER A 102 22.42 9.42 5.85
N LEU A 103 23.29 10.29 6.40
CA LEU A 103 23.12 11.74 6.39
C LEU A 103 22.91 12.30 4.98
N GLY A 104 23.62 11.75 3.98
CA GLY A 104 23.45 12.14 2.58
C GLY A 104 22.10 11.72 1.97
N LEU A 105 21.37 10.78 2.58
CA LEU A 105 20.11 10.25 2.07
C LEU A 105 18.88 10.87 2.76
N ILE A 106 19.05 11.60 3.86
CA ILE A 106 17.95 12.20 4.62
C ILE A 106 17.00 12.99 3.73
N LYS A 107 17.53 13.82 2.83
CA LYS A 107 16.73 14.64 1.92
C LYS A 107 15.84 13.79 0.97
N ILE A 108 16.32 12.60 0.57
CA ILE A 108 15.53 11.66 -0.25
C ILE A 108 14.42 11.04 0.60
N MET A 109 14.73 10.61 1.83
CA MET A 109 13.74 10.06 2.75
C MET A 109 12.64 11.07 3.05
N GLU A 110 13.02 12.30 3.45
CA GLU A 110 12.06 13.40 3.70
C GLU A 110 11.19 13.72 2.47
N SER A 111 11.74 13.61 1.25
CA SER A 111 10.97 13.85 0.03
C SER A 111 9.88 12.80 -0.19
N ILE A 112 10.13 11.53 0.15
CA ILE A 112 9.15 10.43 0.09
C ILE A 112 8.07 10.64 1.16
N ILE A 113 8.48 10.99 2.37
CA ILE A 113 7.60 11.23 3.51
C ILE A 113 6.63 12.40 3.24
N SER A 114 7.03 13.39 2.43
CA SER A 114 6.21 14.57 2.11
C SER A 114 4.85 14.26 1.47
N PHE A 115 4.63 13.04 0.99
CA PHE A 115 3.35 12.61 0.44
C PHE A 115 2.35 12.17 1.52
N PHE A 116 2.83 11.69 2.68
CA PHE A 116 1.98 11.10 3.71
C PHE A 116 0.79 11.99 4.12
N PRO A 117 0.97 13.32 4.39
CA PRO A 117 -0.15 14.17 4.77
C PRO A 117 -1.27 14.18 3.73
N PHE A 118 -0.91 14.18 2.46
CA PHE A 118 -1.86 14.18 1.36
C PHE A 118 -2.53 12.81 1.18
N GLY A 119 -1.74 11.74 1.17
CA GLY A 119 -2.26 10.37 1.05
C GLY A 119 -3.17 9.97 2.21
N GLY A 120 -2.80 10.36 3.44
CA GLY A 120 -3.63 10.14 4.63
C GLY A 120 -4.97 10.87 4.55
N MET A 121 -4.97 12.14 4.13
CA MET A 121 -6.22 12.90 3.92
C MET A 121 -7.11 12.27 2.86
N ASN A 122 -6.55 11.74 1.77
CA ASN A 122 -7.32 11.02 0.75
C ASN A 122 -8.01 9.78 1.32
N ILE A 123 -7.35 9.02 2.24
CA ILE A 123 -7.99 7.87 2.90
C ILE A 123 -9.19 8.34 3.72
N LEU A 124 -9.05 9.39 4.51
CA LEU A 124 -10.18 9.95 5.28
C LEU A 124 -11.34 10.36 4.38
N ILE A 125 -11.06 11.03 3.26
CA ILE A 125 -12.08 11.41 2.28
C ILE A 125 -12.80 10.17 1.76
N LEU A 126 -12.08 9.11 1.38
CA LEU A 126 -12.70 7.87 0.88
C LEU A 126 -13.55 7.18 1.94
N ILE A 127 -13.15 7.21 3.21
CA ILE A 127 -13.94 6.70 4.33
C ILE A 127 -15.23 7.55 4.51
N ILE A 128 -15.13 8.88 4.43
CA ILE A 128 -16.30 9.77 4.53
C ILE A 128 -17.26 9.58 3.35
N LEU A 129 -16.73 9.44 2.12
CA LEU A 129 -17.56 9.15 0.94
C LEU A 129 -18.31 7.82 1.04
N ASN A 130 -17.73 6.84 1.75
CA ASN A 130 -18.43 5.59 2.07
C ASN A 130 -19.60 5.83 3.03
N PHE A 131 -19.43 6.68 4.02
CA PHE A 131 -20.52 7.05 4.94
C PHE A 131 -21.67 7.75 4.24
N LEU A 132 -21.35 8.61 3.26
CA LEU A 132 -22.34 9.30 2.44
C LEU A 132 -23.01 8.39 1.40
N GLY A 133 -22.64 7.11 1.32
CA GLY A 133 -23.21 6.14 0.37
C GLY A 133 -22.73 6.31 -1.08
N ILE A 134 -21.77 7.21 -1.33
CA ILE A 134 -21.23 7.46 -2.68
C ILE A 134 -20.37 6.29 -3.16
N ASN A 135 -19.70 5.62 -2.25
CA ASN A 135 -18.96 4.37 -2.52
C ASN A 135 -19.34 3.30 -1.49
N ASN A 136 -19.07 2.04 -1.83
CA ASN A 136 -19.34 0.90 -0.95
C ASN A 136 -18.06 0.11 -0.65
N ILE A 137 -16.93 0.80 -0.48
CA ILE A 137 -15.63 0.16 -0.19
C ILE A 137 -15.73 -0.68 1.07
N PHE A 138 -16.30 -0.12 2.13
CA PHE A 138 -16.56 -0.80 3.40
C PHE A 138 -18.02 -1.22 3.44
N SER A 139 -18.40 -2.39 3.02
CA SER A 139 -19.76 -2.89 2.86
C SER A 139 -20.62 -2.85 4.16
N LEU A 140 -20.76 -1.67 4.76
CA LEU A 140 -21.51 -1.43 5.98
C LEU A 140 -22.97 -1.04 5.64
N ASN A 141 -23.92 -1.83 6.10
CA ASN A 141 -25.32 -1.41 6.12
C ASN A 141 -25.51 -0.42 7.28
N PHE A 142 -25.59 0.89 6.98
CA PHE A 142 -25.75 1.96 7.99
C PHE A 142 -27.12 2.01 8.67
N LEU A 143 -28.04 1.12 8.34
CA LEU A 143 -29.36 1.04 8.98
C LEU A 143 -29.30 0.64 10.46
N ASN A 144 -28.20 0.01 10.92
CA ASN A 144 -28.03 -0.42 12.30
C ASN A 144 -27.16 0.56 13.11
N LYS A 145 -27.64 1.00 14.29
CA LYS A 145 -26.89 1.85 15.25
C LYS A 145 -25.48 1.31 15.57
N LYS A 146 -25.31 -0.02 15.68
CA LYS A 146 -24.03 -0.68 15.94
C LYS A 146 -23.01 -0.38 14.80
N ASN A 147 -23.46 -0.35 13.57
CA ASN A 147 -22.61 -0.08 12.40
C ASN A 147 -22.16 1.38 12.36
N ILE A 148 -23.03 2.33 12.76
CA ILE A 148 -22.68 3.76 12.85
C ILE A 148 -21.60 3.97 13.92
N ILE A 149 -21.75 3.37 15.10
CA ILE A 149 -20.76 3.48 16.19
C ILE A 149 -19.41 2.89 15.75
N SER A 150 -19.41 1.72 15.11
CA SER A 150 -18.20 1.09 14.57
C SER A 150 -17.52 2.00 13.53
N PHE A 151 -18.29 2.63 12.67
CA PHE A 151 -17.77 3.56 11.66
C PHE A 151 -17.17 4.82 12.29
N MET A 152 -17.85 5.43 13.27
CA MET A 152 -17.32 6.59 14.00
C MET A 152 -16.00 6.27 14.71
N LYS A 153 -15.87 5.08 15.33
CA LYS A 153 -14.60 4.61 15.90
C LYS A 153 -13.50 4.55 14.85
N LYS A 154 -13.78 4.02 13.65
CA LYS A 154 -12.80 3.96 12.54
C LYS A 154 -12.34 5.35 12.11
N LEU A 155 -13.27 6.30 11.96
CA LEU A 155 -12.94 7.68 11.60
C LEU A 155 -12.04 8.33 12.66
N ILE A 156 -12.40 8.22 13.94
CA ILE A 156 -11.65 8.83 15.03
C ILE A 156 -10.22 8.26 15.11
N ILE A 157 -10.08 6.93 15.04
CA ILE A 157 -8.76 6.27 15.08
C ILE A 157 -7.92 6.69 13.87
N SER A 158 -8.51 6.72 12.67
CA SER A 158 -7.82 7.15 11.44
C SER A 158 -7.38 8.62 11.54
N PHE A 159 -8.22 9.48 12.09
CA PHE A 159 -7.91 10.90 12.29
C PHE A 159 -6.74 11.08 13.28
N ILE A 160 -6.79 10.42 14.45
CA ILE A 160 -5.73 10.47 15.47
C ILE A 160 -4.40 9.98 14.86
N TYR A 161 -4.43 8.90 14.10
CA TYR A 161 -3.25 8.35 13.45
C TYR A 161 -2.62 9.31 12.45
N ILE A 162 -3.42 9.84 11.52
CA ILE A 162 -2.94 10.74 10.47
C ILE A 162 -2.43 12.04 11.09
N TYR A 163 -3.17 12.62 12.05
CA TYR A 163 -2.76 13.83 12.75
C TYR A 163 -1.46 13.61 13.52
N GLY A 164 -1.37 12.52 14.29
CA GLY A 164 -0.18 12.18 15.07
C GLY A 164 1.05 11.98 14.20
N ILE A 165 0.95 11.21 13.12
CA ILE A 165 2.08 11.05 12.19
C ILE A 165 2.48 12.40 11.57
N ASN A 166 1.53 13.23 11.16
CA ASN A 166 1.82 14.56 10.62
C ASN A 166 2.54 15.46 11.62
N PHE A 167 2.15 15.39 12.88
CA PHE A 167 2.84 16.08 13.98
C PHE A 167 4.31 15.63 14.05
N PHE A 168 4.56 14.31 14.10
CA PHE A 168 5.92 13.78 14.17
C PHE A 168 6.73 14.09 12.91
N ILE A 169 6.13 14.01 11.71
CA ILE A 169 6.80 14.40 10.45
C ILE A 169 7.27 15.85 10.54
N LYS A 170 6.44 16.78 11.00
CA LYS A 170 6.83 18.18 11.16
C LYS A 170 8.01 18.30 12.11
N ARG A 171 7.98 17.67 13.28
CA ARG A 171 9.05 17.73 14.28
C ARG A 171 10.36 17.06 13.84
N ILE A 172 10.29 15.93 13.13
CA ILE A 172 11.47 15.19 12.70
C ILE A 172 12.10 15.80 11.44
N CYS A 173 11.27 16.28 10.49
CA CYS A 173 11.73 16.84 9.21
C CYS A 173 11.94 18.37 9.26
N GLU A 174 11.69 19.03 10.40
CA GLU A 174 11.99 20.45 10.59
C GLU A 174 13.48 20.73 10.39
N LYS A 175 13.78 21.96 9.91
CA LYS A 175 15.15 22.42 9.66
C LYS A 175 16.00 22.62 10.93
N GLU A 176 15.46 22.36 12.10
CA GLU A 176 16.22 22.45 13.35
C GLU A 176 17.48 21.58 13.27
N LYS A 177 18.63 22.18 13.49
CA LYS A 177 19.95 21.53 13.47
C LYS A 177 20.17 20.55 14.62
N ASP A 178 19.32 20.57 15.66
CA ASP A 178 19.49 19.78 16.86
C ASP A 178 19.12 18.30 16.65
N LEU A 179 20.14 17.48 16.39
CA LEU A 179 20.02 16.04 16.23
C LEU A 179 19.50 15.32 17.50
N LYS A 180 19.74 15.90 18.71
CA LYS A 180 19.24 15.34 19.97
C LYS A 180 17.73 15.43 20.03
N LYS A 181 17.14 16.58 19.64
CA LYS A 181 15.67 16.75 19.58
C LYS A 181 15.03 15.84 18.55
N LYS A 182 15.61 15.74 17.34
CA LYS A 182 15.12 14.82 16.30
C LYS A 182 15.09 13.37 16.78
N ARG A 183 16.12 12.95 17.49
CA ARG A 183 16.20 11.62 18.08
C ARG A 183 15.13 11.39 19.15
N LYS A 184 14.91 12.37 20.07
CA LYS A 184 13.84 12.30 21.08
C LYS A 184 12.48 12.10 20.41
N TYR A 185 12.15 12.91 19.40
CA TYR A 185 10.90 12.76 18.66
C TYR A 185 10.82 11.44 17.89
N SER A 186 11.94 10.90 17.41
CA SER A 186 11.97 9.59 16.76
C SER A 186 11.64 8.45 17.73
N VAL A 187 12.12 8.50 18.97
CA VAL A 187 11.76 7.52 20.02
C VAL A 187 10.29 7.63 20.38
N LEU A 188 9.80 8.86 20.62
CA LEU A 188 8.38 9.10 20.91
C LEU A 188 7.46 8.63 19.77
N PHE A 189 7.90 8.81 18.53
CA PHE A 189 7.17 8.29 17.38
C PHE A 189 7.04 6.77 17.40
N VAL A 190 8.11 6.03 17.74
CA VAL A 190 8.06 4.55 17.79
C VAL A 190 7.03 4.11 18.82
N ILE A 191 6.98 4.74 20.01
CA ILE A 191 5.98 4.44 21.04
C ILE A 191 4.55 4.72 20.50
N PHE A 192 4.32 5.90 19.95
CA PHE A 192 3.03 6.28 19.37
C PHE A 192 2.60 5.31 18.25
N PHE A 193 3.54 4.99 17.34
CA PHE A 193 3.28 4.11 16.20
C PHE A 193 2.95 2.69 16.65
N SER A 194 3.69 2.13 17.61
CA SER A 194 3.45 0.77 18.12
C SER A 194 2.08 0.61 18.78
N LEU A 195 1.59 1.67 19.43
CA LEU A 195 0.27 1.65 20.09
C LEU A 195 -0.89 1.80 19.11
N ILE A 196 -0.77 2.65 18.08
CA ILE A 196 -1.91 3.01 17.22
C ILE A 196 -1.93 2.19 15.91
N PHE A 197 -0.77 1.82 15.37
CA PHE A 197 -0.68 1.14 14.08
C PHE A 197 -1.45 -0.19 14.02
N PRO A 198 -1.52 -1.03 15.08
CA PRO A 198 -2.36 -2.24 15.04
C PRO A 198 -3.83 -1.95 14.73
N PHE A 199 -4.39 -0.92 15.34
CA PHE A 199 -5.78 -0.52 15.07
C PHE A 199 -5.98 -0.03 13.63
N ILE A 200 -4.96 0.57 13.03
CA ILE A 200 -5.00 1.02 11.64
C ILE A 200 -4.96 -0.17 10.68
N GLY A 201 -4.08 -1.14 10.89
CA GLY A 201 -4.04 -2.36 10.07
C GLY A 201 -5.37 -3.11 10.09
N TRP A 202 -5.99 -3.21 11.26
CA TRP A 202 -7.32 -3.81 11.41
C TRP A 202 -8.42 -2.99 10.72
N ASN A 203 -8.39 -1.67 10.84
CA ASN A 203 -9.45 -0.80 10.29
C ASN A 203 -9.32 -0.55 8.79
N TRP A 204 -8.09 -0.49 8.25
CA TRP A 204 -7.86 -0.10 6.85
C TRP A 204 -7.75 -1.28 5.89
N ILE A 205 -7.27 -2.44 6.35
CA ILE A 205 -7.01 -3.58 5.47
C ILE A 205 -7.75 -4.82 5.95
N MET A 206 -7.59 -5.22 7.20
CA MET A 206 -8.14 -6.48 7.70
C MET A 206 -9.67 -6.47 7.77
N PHE A 207 -10.28 -5.30 7.90
CA PHE A 207 -11.74 -5.14 7.90
C PHE A 207 -12.43 -5.69 6.63
N PHE A 208 -11.73 -5.83 5.55
CA PHE A 208 -12.27 -6.43 4.33
C PHE A 208 -12.51 -7.95 4.46
N HIS A 209 -11.89 -8.58 5.44
CA HIS A 209 -12.00 -10.00 5.75
C HIS A 209 -12.81 -10.16 7.05
N LEU A 210 -14.14 -10.26 6.93
CA LEU A 210 -15.09 -10.17 8.07
C LEU A 210 -14.84 -11.22 9.15
N ASP A 211 -14.42 -12.42 8.77
CA ASP A 211 -14.31 -13.57 9.66
C ASP A 211 -12.87 -13.87 10.10
N TRP A 212 -11.92 -13.00 9.74
CA TRP A 212 -10.51 -13.23 10.03
C TRP A 212 -9.90 -12.12 10.88
N ILE A 213 -9.29 -12.51 12.02
CA ILE A 213 -8.57 -11.60 12.93
C ILE A 213 -7.18 -12.15 13.21
N SER A 214 -6.12 -11.37 12.95
CA SER A 214 -4.75 -11.74 13.21
C SER A 214 -3.94 -10.59 13.81
N THR A 215 -3.24 -10.85 14.90
CA THR A 215 -2.33 -9.89 15.55
C THR A 215 -1.02 -9.74 14.79
N ILE A 216 -0.51 -10.83 14.21
CA ILE A 216 0.74 -10.87 13.42
C ILE A 216 0.61 -10.09 12.11
N PHE A 217 -0.60 -9.95 11.58
CA PHE A 217 -0.84 -9.20 10.34
C PHE A 217 -0.27 -7.78 10.37
N ASN A 218 -0.32 -7.11 11.50
CA ASN A 218 0.24 -5.77 11.64
C ASN A 218 1.78 -5.75 11.52
N TRP A 219 2.46 -6.76 12.03
CA TRP A 219 3.90 -6.94 11.85
C TRP A 219 4.27 -7.20 10.40
N TYR A 220 3.46 -8.01 9.71
CA TYR A 220 3.58 -8.21 8.28
C TYR A 220 3.44 -6.90 7.49
N LEU A 221 2.49 -6.03 7.85
CA LEU A 221 2.34 -4.70 7.23
C LEU A 221 3.55 -3.79 7.51
N ILE A 222 4.14 -3.83 8.71
CA ILE A 222 5.37 -3.10 9.03
C ILE A 222 6.52 -3.58 8.14
N GLY A 223 6.67 -4.90 7.97
CA GLY A 223 7.63 -5.50 7.04
C GLY A 223 7.42 -5.01 5.60
N THR A 224 6.18 -5.02 5.12
CA THR A 224 5.79 -4.50 3.80
C THR A 224 6.17 -3.02 3.64
N ASN A 225 5.89 -2.19 4.64
CA ASN A 225 6.23 -0.76 4.61
C ASN A 225 7.73 -0.53 4.53
N LEU A 226 8.52 -1.26 5.32
CA LEU A 226 9.99 -1.16 5.31
C LEU A 226 10.58 -1.56 3.96
N VAL A 227 10.16 -2.68 3.40
CA VAL A 227 10.62 -3.15 2.08
C VAL A 227 10.31 -2.12 1.00
N LEU A 228 9.09 -1.58 0.97
CA LEU A 228 8.65 -0.54 0.04
C LEU A 228 9.47 0.75 0.19
N GLY A 229 9.62 1.25 1.42
CA GLY A 229 10.36 2.47 1.70
C GLY A 229 11.83 2.37 1.29
N ILE A 230 12.52 1.29 1.68
CA ILE A 230 13.94 1.08 1.37
C ILE A 230 14.16 0.89 -0.13
N SER A 231 13.27 0.15 -0.81
CA SER A 231 13.36 -0.05 -2.27
C SER A 231 13.25 1.27 -3.02
N LEU A 232 12.29 2.14 -2.66
CA LEU A 232 12.14 3.43 -3.32
C LEU A 232 13.29 4.40 -2.99
N ILE A 233 13.77 4.43 -1.73
CA ILE A 233 14.95 5.22 -1.33
C ILE A 233 16.16 4.80 -2.16
N SER A 234 16.40 3.50 -2.31
CA SER A 234 17.51 2.95 -3.09
C SER A 234 17.40 3.33 -4.57
N LEU A 235 16.23 3.21 -5.16
CA LEU A 235 15.96 3.57 -6.56
C LEU A 235 16.16 5.06 -6.79
N LEU A 236 15.58 5.92 -5.97
CA LEU A 236 15.71 7.38 -6.10
C LEU A 236 17.16 7.83 -5.88
N SER A 237 17.89 7.25 -4.92
CA SER A 237 19.28 7.59 -4.67
C SER A 237 20.16 7.31 -5.88
N ILE A 238 19.97 6.17 -6.57
CA ILE A 238 20.70 5.83 -7.78
C ILE A 238 20.32 6.75 -8.94
N CYS A 239 19.02 7.03 -9.13
CA CYS A 239 18.53 7.88 -10.21
C CYS A 239 18.97 9.34 -10.06
N LEU A 240 19.00 9.89 -8.84
CA LEU A 240 19.42 11.26 -8.56
C LEU A 240 20.94 11.41 -8.64
N ASN A 241 21.70 10.39 -8.24
CA ASN A 241 23.15 10.37 -8.40
C ASN A 241 23.55 10.40 -9.89
N LYS A 242 22.89 9.65 -10.78
CA LYS A 242 23.11 9.73 -12.23
C LYS A 242 22.90 11.14 -12.78
N LYS A 243 22.04 11.96 -12.15
CA LYS A 243 21.75 13.35 -12.56
C LYS A 243 22.64 14.39 -11.87
N GLN A 244 23.68 13.96 -11.17
CA GLN A 244 24.62 14.82 -10.42
C GLN A 244 23.93 15.73 -9.37
N VAL A 245 22.72 15.40 -8.97
CA VAL A 245 21.97 16.15 -7.93
C VAL A 245 22.49 15.82 -6.53
N PHE A 246 23.09 14.62 -6.36
CA PHE A 246 23.70 14.14 -5.11
C PHE A 246 25.11 13.62 -5.38
N LEU A 247 26.10 14.48 -5.19
CA LEU A 247 27.51 14.20 -5.49
C LEU A 247 28.17 13.18 -4.53
N ASN A 248 27.59 12.97 -3.34
CA ASN A 248 28.23 12.17 -2.29
C ASN A 248 27.73 10.71 -2.19
N PHE A 249 27.01 10.19 -3.18
CA PHE A 249 26.53 8.81 -3.17
C PHE A 249 27.63 7.83 -3.65
N LYS A 250 28.30 7.19 -2.68
CA LYS A 250 29.40 6.25 -2.92
C LYS A 250 28.90 4.79 -3.00
N LYS A 251 29.72 3.87 -3.52
CA LYS A 251 29.44 2.41 -3.52
C LYS A 251 29.15 1.85 -2.14
N LYS A 252 29.72 2.44 -1.06
CA LYS A 252 29.45 2.05 0.33
C LYS A 252 27.99 2.30 0.74
N HIS A 253 27.39 3.43 0.33
CA HIS A 253 25.97 3.71 0.59
C HIS A 253 25.05 2.72 -0.11
N LEU A 254 25.41 2.35 -1.36
CA LEU A 254 24.66 1.35 -2.12
C LEU A 254 24.71 -0.03 -1.44
N HIS A 255 25.88 -0.43 -0.96
CA HIS A 255 26.06 -1.67 -0.23
C HIS A 255 25.22 -1.71 1.07
N ASN A 256 25.21 -0.63 1.83
CA ASN A 256 24.42 -0.51 3.05
C ASN A 256 22.92 -0.60 2.76
N LEU A 257 22.42 0.16 1.75
CA LEU A 257 21.03 0.09 1.34
C LEU A 257 20.62 -1.33 0.89
N SER A 258 21.53 -2.02 0.16
CA SER A 258 21.29 -3.41 -0.27
C SER A 258 21.19 -4.38 0.92
N ASN A 259 22.00 -4.16 1.98
CA ASN A 259 21.89 -4.97 3.20
C ASN A 259 20.56 -4.73 3.89
N TYR A 260 20.12 -3.47 4.04
CA TYR A 260 18.82 -3.15 4.61
C TYR A 260 17.66 -3.72 3.77
N LEU A 261 17.78 -3.67 2.43
CA LEU A 261 16.79 -4.25 1.54
C LEU A 261 16.68 -5.76 1.72
N PHE A 262 17.83 -6.45 1.83
CA PHE A 262 17.90 -7.88 2.11
C PHE A 262 17.23 -8.22 3.45
N THR A 263 17.61 -7.51 4.53
CA THR A 263 17.03 -7.72 5.86
C THR A 263 15.51 -7.45 5.87
N ALA A 264 15.06 -6.41 5.20
CA ALA A 264 13.65 -6.08 5.12
C ALA A 264 12.83 -7.14 4.34
N SER A 265 13.38 -7.67 3.22
CA SER A 265 12.74 -8.77 2.48
C SER A 265 12.66 -10.05 3.31
N PHE A 266 13.68 -10.34 4.13
CA PHE A 266 13.65 -11.44 5.09
C PHE A 266 12.58 -11.27 6.15
N LEU A 267 12.49 -10.05 6.73
CA LEU A 267 11.49 -9.72 7.74
C LEU A 267 10.07 -9.86 7.18
N TRP A 268 9.85 -9.40 5.94
CA TRP A 268 8.57 -9.55 5.25
C TRP A 268 8.17 -11.02 5.10
N CYS A 269 9.10 -11.85 4.60
CA CYS A 269 8.86 -13.29 4.41
C CYS A 269 8.65 -14.00 5.74
N TYR A 270 9.43 -13.66 6.77
CA TYR A 270 9.28 -14.22 8.11
C TYR A 270 7.89 -14.01 8.67
N PHE A 271 7.35 -12.79 8.61
CA PHE A 271 6.00 -12.52 9.12
C PHE A 271 4.90 -13.15 8.26
N LEU A 272 5.09 -13.23 6.94
CA LEU A 272 4.17 -13.98 6.07
C LEU A 272 4.12 -15.46 6.46
N PHE A 273 5.29 -16.06 6.64
CA PHE A 273 5.41 -17.48 7.02
C PHE A 273 4.89 -17.72 8.45
N ALA A 274 5.24 -16.87 9.40
CA ALA A 274 4.77 -16.98 10.78
C ALA A 274 3.23 -16.90 10.86
N GLN A 275 2.61 -16.02 10.09
CA GLN A 275 1.16 -15.94 10.00
C GLN A 275 0.54 -17.21 9.43
N PHE A 276 1.10 -17.73 8.33
CA PHE A 276 0.66 -18.99 7.75
C PHE A 276 0.79 -20.15 8.73
N LEU A 277 1.95 -20.26 9.40
CA LEU A 277 2.25 -21.33 10.34
C LEU A 277 1.28 -21.36 11.52
N LEU A 278 0.94 -20.20 12.08
CA LEU A 278 -0.02 -20.11 13.19
C LEU A 278 -1.41 -20.60 12.78
N ILE A 279 -1.92 -20.14 11.62
CA ILE A 279 -3.23 -20.53 11.13
C ILE A 279 -3.25 -22.03 10.76
N TRP A 280 -2.19 -22.52 10.15
CA TRP A 280 -2.04 -23.93 9.82
C TRP A 280 -1.99 -24.81 11.09
N TYR A 281 -1.26 -24.37 12.12
CA TYR A 281 -1.12 -25.12 13.38
C TYR A 281 -2.41 -25.09 14.21
N SER A 282 -3.08 -23.94 14.34
CA SER A 282 -4.31 -23.79 15.13
C SER A 282 -5.51 -24.49 14.48
N ASN A 283 -5.53 -24.56 13.14
CA ASN A 283 -6.59 -25.17 12.31
C ASN A 283 -8.00 -24.71 12.67
N ILE A 284 -8.15 -23.44 13.05
CA ILE A 284 -9.47 -22.85 13.37
C ILE A 284 -10.23 -22.62 12.06
N PRO A 285 -11.46 -23.13 11.90
CA PRO A 285 -12.21 -23.08 10.64
C PRO A 285 -12.35 -21.67 10.05
N GLU A 286 -12.63 -20.65 10.87
CA GLU A 286 -12.82 -19.27 10.45
C GLU A 286 -11.52 -18.68 9.86
N GLU A 287 -10.36 -19.02 10.45
CA GLU A 287 -9.06 -18.53 9.98
C GLU A 287 -8.55 -19.31 8.76
N THR A 288 -8.80 -20.63 8.73
CA THR A 288 -8.38 -21.46 7.58
C THR A 288 -9.14 -21.11 6.31
N LEU A 289 -10.43 -20.73 6.41
CA LEU A 289 -11.24 -20.27 5.28
C LEU A 289 -10.62 -19.07 4.56
N PHE A 290 -9.96 -18.15 5.28
CA PHE A 290 -9.25 -17.02 4.68
C PHE A 290 -8.17 -17.49 3.70
N TYR A 291 -7.29 -18.42 4.13
CA TYR A 291 -6.24 -18.94 3.25
C TYR A 291 -6.78 -19.85 2.16
N TYR A 292 -7.80 -20.63 2.45
CA TYR A 292 -8.44 -21.50 1.47
C TYR A 292 -9.04 -20.68 0.32
N ASN A 293 -9.80 -19.65 0.61
CA ASN A 293 -10.35 -18.74 -0.41
C ASN A 293 -9.25 -18.02 -1.20
N LYS A 294 -8.19 -17.61 -0.53
CA LYS A 294 -7.04 -16.94 -1.14
C LYS A 294 -6.28 -17.86 -2.08
N ILE A 295 -6.07 -19.13 -1.71
CA ILE A 295 -5.41 -20.14 -2.53
C ILE A 295 -6.29 -20.53 -3.71
N LEU A 296 -7.59 -20.75 -3.51
CA LEU A 296 -8.50 -21.11 -4.59
C LEU A 296 -8.59 -20.03 -5.67
N ASN A 297 -8.72 -18.77 -5.25
CA ASN A 297 -8.95 -17.67 -6.17
C ASN A 297 -7.65 -17.19 -6.86
N LEU A 298 -6.50 -17.21 -6.15
CA LEU A 298 -5.29 -16.49 -6.58
C LEU A 298 -3.98 -17.25 -6.24
N LYS A 299 -3.99 -18.60 -6.27
CA LYS A 299 -2.82 -19.44 -5.97
C LYS A 299 -1.55 -19.02 -6.71
N ASN A 300 -1.67 -18.82 -8.02
CA ASN A 300 -0.53 -18.45 -8.86
C ASN A 300 0.05 -17.07 -8.49
N LEU A 301 -0.80 -16.15 -8.03
CA LEU A 301 -0.39 -14.83 -7.60
C LEU A 301 0.35 -14.88 -6.26
N GLU A 302 -0.08 -15.72 -5.31
CA GLU A 302 0.61 -15.90 -4.03
C GLU A 302 2.02 -16.46 -4.21
N ILE A 303 2.18 -17.49 -5.05
CA ILE A 303 3.49 -18.05 -5.38
C ILE A 303 4.38 -16.99 -6.03
N LEU A 304 3.84 -16.23 -6.98
CA LEU A 304 4.54 -15.15 -7.67
C LEU A 304 5.00 -14.06 -6.69
N LEU A 305 4.19 -13.71 -5.68
CA LEU A 305 4.54 -12.72 -4.66
C LEU A 305 5.74 -13.17 -3.82
N ILE A 306 5.80 -14.43 -3.41
CA ILE A 306 6.93 -14.99 -2.67
C ILE A 306 8.20 -14.97 -3.53
N ILE A 307 8.08 -15.33 -4.81
CA ILE A 307 9.21 -15.34 -5.74
C ILE A 307 9.77 -13.91 -5.90
N ILE A 308 8.92 -12.93 -6.17
CA ILE A 308 9.32 -11.55 -6.48
C ILE A 308 9.84 -10.82 -5.23
N ASN A 309 9.18 -10.94 -4.08
CA ASN A 309 9.49 -10.16 -2.89
C ASN A 309 10.58 -10.79 -2.01
N PHE A 310 10.80 -12.11 -2.13
CA PHE A 310 11.75 -12.83 -1.28
C PHE A 310 12.78 -13.61 -2.07
N ILE A 311 12.40 -14.59 -2.92
CA ILE A 311 13.35 -15.50 -3.57
C ILE A 311 14.33 -14.72 -4.47
N ILE A 312 13.83 -13.83 -5.33
CA ILE A 312 14.68 -13.02 -6.20
C ILE A 312 15.65 -12.14 -5.39
N PRO A 313 15.18 -11.30 -4.42
CA PRO A 313 16.10 -10.55 -3.56
C PRO A 313 17.11 -11.41 -2.82
N LEU A 314 16.69 -12.58 -2.31
CA LEU A 314 17.57 -13.52 -1.63
C LEU A 314 18.73 -13.96 -2.53
N LEU A 315 18.44 -14.51 -3.72
CA LEU A 315 19.43 -15.05 -4.64
C LEU A 315 20.47 -14.00 -5.09
N PHE A 316 20.01 -12.75 -5.34
CA PHE A 316 20.91 -11.70 -5.80
C PHE A 316 21.65 -10.99 -4.66
N LEU A 317 21.02 -10.81 -3.49
CA LEU A 317 21.60 -10.04 -2.39
C LEU A 317 22.45 -10.89 -1.41
N ILE A 318 22.57 -12.19 -1.55
CA ILE A 318 23.56 -13.00 -0.81
C ILE A 318 24.98 -12.61 -1.24
N LYS A 319 25.23 -12.48 -2.55
CA LYS A 319 26.56 -12.24 -3.09
C LYS A 319 27.01 -10.78 -2.90
N LYS A 320 28.09 -10.54 -2.15
CA LYS A 320 28.65 -9.19 -1.86
C LYS A 320 28.96 -8.37 -3.13
N LYS A 321 29.40 -9.01 -4.22
CA LYS A 321 29.68 -8.33 -5.51
C LYS A 321 28.41 -7.72 -6.12
N LEU A 322 27.26 -8.44 -6.06
CA LEU A 322 25.99 -8.00 -6.64
C LEU A 322 25.37 -6.83 -5.86
N LYS A 323 25.56 -6.76 -4.53
CA LYS A 323 25.13 -5.63 -3.67
C LYS A 323 25.73 -4.27 -4.08
N LYS A 324 26.84 -4.25 -4.82
CA LYS A 324 27.50 -3.05 -5.29
C LYS A 324 27.14 -2.67 -6.74
N ASN A 325 26.35 -3.49 -7.44
CA ASN A 325 25.97 -3.28 -8.83
C ASN A 325 24.67 -2.48 -8.93
N LYS A 326 24.76 -1.25 -9.46
CA LYS A 326 23.62 -0.34 -9.62
C LYS A 326 22.50 -0.92 -10.49
N LYS A 327 22.82 -1.65 -11.57
CA LYS A 327 21.80 -2.21 -12.48
C LYS A 327 20.96 -3.27 -11.77
N ILE A 328 21.62 -4.17 -11.04
CA ILE A 328 20.97 -5.25 -10.30
C ILE A 328 20.06 -4.67 -9.21
N ILE A 329 20.53 -3.68 -8.45
CA ILE A 329 19.71 -3.08 -7.40
C ILE A 329 18.51 -2.33 -7.98
N ILE A 330 18.64 -1.65 -9.12
CA ILE A 330 17.48 -1.04 -9.80
C ILE A 330 16.46 -2.11 -10.17
N PHE A 331 16.90 -3.23 -10.76
CA PHE A 331 16.03 -4.35 -11.13
C PHE A 331 15.29 -4.91 -9.90
N LEU A 332 16.02 -5.19 -8.81
CA LEU A 332 15.42 -5.70 -7.56
C LEU A 332 14.42 -4.72 -6.95
N CYS A 333 14.77 -3.42 -6.90
CA CYS A 333 13.87 -2.41 -6.37
C CYS A 333 12.57 -2.30 -7.18
N LEU A 334 12.64 -2.37 -8.52
CA LEU A 334 11.46 -2.36 -9.38
C LEU A 334 10.60 -3.60 -9.16
N ASN A 335 11.20 -4.79 -9.11
CA ASN A 335 10.48 -6.03 -8.83
C ASN A 335 9.76 -5.97 -7.48
N ILE A 336 10.45 -5.53 -6.42
CA ILE A 336 9.86 -5.41 -5.09
C ILE A 336 8.71 -4.39 -5.07
N LEU A 337 8.83 -3.25 -5.76
CA LEU A 337 7.77 -2.26 -5.83
C LEU A 337 6.53 -2.83 -6.55
N ILE A 338 6.72 -3.54 -7.66
CA ILE A 338 5.63 -4.19 -8.39
C ILE A 338 5.02 -5.32 -7.56
N GLY A 339 5.84 -6.19 -6.99
CA GLY A 339 5.37 -7.32 -6.16
C GLY A 339 4.55 -6.86 -4.95
N ASN A 340 4.98 -5.79 -4.27
CA ASN A 340 4.22 -5.26 -3.14
C ASN A 340 2.96 -4.49 -3.55
N TYR A 341 2.89 -3.91 -4.76
CA TYR A 341 1.63 -3.39 -5.28
C TYR A 341 0.62 -4.51 -5.48
N LEU A 342 1.03 -5.60 -6.11
CA LEU A 342 0.19 -6.79 -6.29
C LEU A 342 -0.22 -7.42 -4.96
N ASN A 343 0.68 -7.42 -3.97
CA ASN A 343 0.39 -7.90 -2.63
C ASN A 343 -0.72 -7.08 -1.94
N ILE A 344 -0.61 -5.75 -1.94
CA ILE A 344 -1.64 -4.86 -1.37
C ILE A 344 -2.95 -4.96 -2.16
N TYR A 345 -2.86 -5.07 -3.48
CA TYR A 345 -4.00 -5.32 -4.34
C TYR A 345 -4.74 -6.60 -3.92
N ASN A 346 -4.02 -7.71 -3.78
CA ASN A 346 -4.59 -8.98 -3.36
C ASN A 346 -5.25 -8.90 -1.98
N LEU A 347 -4.60 -8.24 -1.01
CA LEU A 347 -5.14 -8.06 0.34
C LEU A 347 -6.45 -7.25 0.40
N ILE A 348 -6.69 -6.35 -0.55
CA ILE A 348 -7.87 -5.47 -0.53
C ILE A 348 -8.97 -6.01 -1.45
N THR A 349 -8.61 -6.62 -2.59
CA THR A 349 -9.58 -6.96 -3.64
C THR A 349 -10.13 -8.38 -3.53
N SER A 350 -9.43 -9.30 -2.85
CA SER A 350 -9.85 -10.72 -2.75
C SER A 350 -11.31 -10.88 -2.32
N ASP A 351 -11.76 -10.15 -1.32
CA ASP A 351 -13.11 -10.26 -0.79
C ASP A 351 -14.07 -9.18 -1.32
N ASN A 352 -13.54 -7.99 -1.66
CA ASN A 352 -14.37 -6.88 -2.15
C ASN A 352 -14.86 -7.08 -3.59
N VAL A 353 -14.03 -7.64 -4.45
CA VAL A 353 -14.31 -7.82 -5.88
C VAL A 353 -14.47 -9.31 -6.21
N GLY A 354 -13.86 -10.22 -5.44
CA GLY A 354 -13.96 -11.67 -5.58
C GLY A 354 -13.42 -12.15 -6.94
N ILE A 355 -14.18 -13.04 -7.62
CA ILE A 355 -13.81 -13.68 -8.89
C ILE A 355 -13.51 -12.66 -10.02
N MET A 356 -14.03 -11.42 -9.91
CA MET A 356 -13.78 -10.33 -10.85
C MET A 356 -12.47 -9.56 -10.57
N SER A 357 -11.62 -10.05 -9.67
CA SER A 357 -10.32 -9.47 -9.32
C SER A 357 -9.29 -9.67 -10.43
N GLY A 358 -9.45 -8.99 -11.55
CA GLY A 358 -8.43 -8.87 -12.61
C GLY A 358 -7.86 -7.47 -12.65
N LEU A 359 -6.57 -7.33 -12.99
CA LEU A 359 -5.97 -6.02 -13.25
C LEU A 359 -6.62 -5.41 -14.50
N GLY A 360 -7.44 -4.38 -14.32
CA GLY A 360 -8.15 -3.69 -15.37
C GLY A 360 -7.70 -2.24 -15.56
N MET A 361 -8.46 -1.51 -16.35
CA MET A 361 -8.21 -0.07 -16.57
C MET A 361 -8.39 0.75 -15.29
N GLU A 362 -9.20 0.28 -14.35
CA GLU A 362 -9.47 0.91 -13.06
C GLU A 362 -8.19 0.99 -12.21
N GLU A 363 -7.45 -0.12 -12.12
CA GLU A 363 -6.20 -0.21 -11.36
C GLU A 363 -5.09 0.61 -12.03
N ILE A 364 -5.00 0.57 -13.36
CA ILE A 364 -3.99 1.34 -14.10
C ILE A 364 -4.27 2.84 -13.94
N SER A 365 -5.52 3.27 -14.13
CA SER A 365 -5.89 4.69 -14.03
C SER A 365 -5.68 5.26 -12.64
N SER A 366 -6.08 4.52 -11.58
CA SER A 366 -5.88 4.92 -10.19
C SER A 366 -4.40 4.96 -9.82
N PHE A 367 -3.59 4.00 -10.27
CA PHE A 367 -2.14 3.98 -10.05
C PHE A 367 -1.45 5.18 -10.72
N ILE A 368 -1.82 5.50 -11.96
CA ILE A 368 -1.29 6.68 -12.67
C ILE A 368 -1.68 7.97 -11.95
N LEU A 369 -2.92 8.09 -11.51
CA LEU A 369 -3.43 9.26 -10.82
C LEU A 369 -2.69 9.52 -9.51
N ILE A 370 -2.69 8.56 -8.58
CA ILE A 370 -2.05 8.72 -7.27
C ILE A 370 -0.51 8.75 -7.41
N GLY A 371 0.06 7.92 -8.30
CA GLY A 371 1.49 7.89 -8.56
C GLY A 371 2.03 9.20 -9.13
N SER A 372 1.29 9.87 -10.00
CA SER A 372 1.67 11.18 -10.52
C SER A 372 1.65 12.26 -9.44
N LEU A 373 0.66 12.25 -8.52
CA LEU A 373 0.61 13.12 -7.34
C LEU A 373 1.79 12.86 -6.40
N PHE A 374 2.10 11.60 -6.14
CA PHE A 374 3.23 11.20 -5.33
C PHE A 374 4.55 11.74 -5.90
N LEU A 375 4.79 11.55 -7.20
CA LEU A 375 5.99 12.07 -7.87
C LEU A 375 6.04 13.60 -7.91
N LEU A 376 4.89 14.28 -8.05
CA LEU A 376 4.81 15.75 -7.97
C LEU A 376 5.20 16.25 -6.59
N LYS A 377 4.74 15.62 -5.51
CA LYS A 377 5.11 15.97 -4.13
C LYS A 377 6.59 15.79 -3.87
N ILE A 378 7.16 14.63 -4.23
CA ILE A 378 8.61 14.36 -4.13
C ILE A 378 9.41 15.44 -4.87
N LYS A 379 9.04 15.72 -6.12
CA LYS A 379 9.75 16.71 -6.94
C LYS A 379 9.66 18.11 -6.36
N ASN A 380 8.47 18.53 -5.91
CA ASN A 380 8.31 19.85 -5.31
C ASN A 380 9.16 20.00 -4.04
N PHE A 381 9.25 18.95 -3.22
CA PHE A 381 10.10 18.95 -2.03
C PHE A 381 11.59 19.06 -2.38
N LEU A 382 12.06 18.28 -3.36
CA LEU A 382 13.47 18.31 -3.80
C LEU A 382 13.89 19.63 -4.45
N ILE A 383 12.93 20.40 -4.99
CA ILE A 383 13.21 21.71 -5.62
C ILE A 383 13.20 22.85 -4.58
N LYS A 384 12.33 22.77 -3.54
CA LYS A 384 12.19 23.81 -2.52
C LYS A 384 13.33 23.84 -1.49
N LYS A 385 14.02 22.72 -1.32
CA LYS A 385 15.19 22.56 -0.44
C LYS A 385 16.48 22.37 -1.26
#